data_71cbacc12d4d6344468b654943a1c952
#
_entry.id   71cbacc12d4d6344468b654943a1c952
#
_cell.length_a   1.000
_cell.length_b   1.000
_cell.length_c   1.000
_cell.angle_alpha   90.00
_cell.angle_beta   90.00
_cell.angle_gamma   90.00
#
_symmetry.space_group_name_H-M   'P 1'
#
loop_
_entity.id
_entity.type
_entity.pdbx_description
1 polymer ?
#
loop_
_entity_poly.entity_id
_entity_poly.type
_entity_poly.pdbx_seq_one_letter_code
_entity_poly.pdbx_strand_id
1 'polypeptide(L)'
;MLVISPKSNVFPTPSTPFEAEVMEFCKLWKAGIEWFSFHTSGSTGQPKAIRIHRDQMRHSALLTGEWLGLEAGDRALLCLPIKFIGGVMVVVRALVWDLQLVIIEPSNQPEIPPNIPIRLTSLVPPQLQYILQHDSLLASFQGAKGILVGGAAISVEIENLAMKQDFPIFLTYGMTETVSHIAYRPISLKTDDYLHPLPGVELKLNEEDCLCIRSALTNNQWIETNDLAELKADQGFRILGRKDFIINSGGMKIIPSQVEKHIQAFFIEKGISALSFVAGIPDDFYGQKAVLFIESPNFFNLGDPLKQYLLQHLSSKQIPKSIICLPKFIFNSNGKLDSLKTVALYLQSSSKESHAHD
;
A
#
# COMPACT_ATOMS: atom_id res chain seq x y z
N MET A 1 -24.04 -5.31 6.91
CA MET A 1 -23.03 -5.65 7.94
C MET A 1 -23.40 -6.97 8.60
N LEU A 2 -22.43 -7.83 8.79
CA LEU A 2 -22.59 -9.12 9.47
C LEU A 2 -21.50 -9.31 10.51
N VAL A 3 -21.85 -9.85 11.67
CA VAL A 3 -20.87 -10.24 12.72
C VAL A 3 -20.92 -11.74 12.89
N ILE A 4 -19.77 -12.38 12.77
CA ILE A 4 -19.65 -13.84 12.93
C ILE A 4 -18.49 -14.18 13.90
N SER A 5 -18.58 -15.36 14.51
CA SER A 5 -17.41 -16.05 15.05
C SER A 5 -16.90 -17.01 13.97
N PRO A 6 -15.73 -16.78 13.38
CA PRO A 6 -15.23 -17.63 12.27
C PRO A 6 -14.98 -19.08 12.67
N LYS A 7 -14.79 -19.36 13.96
CA LYS A 7 -14.66 -20.72 14.52
C LYS A 7 -15.99 -21.43 14.69
N SER A 8 -17.12 -20.72 14.67
CA SER A 8 -18.45 -21.33 14.81
C SER A 8 -18.69 -22.37 13.72
N ASN A 9 -19.38 -23.46 14.07
CA ASN A 9 -19.84 -24.45 13.09
C ASN A 9 -21.12 -24.04 12.37
N VAL A 10 -21.81 -23.03 12.89
CA VAL A 10 -23.04 -22.48 12.32
C VAL A 10 -22.82 -21.03 11.98
N PHE A 11 -23.01 -20.69 10.71
CA PHE A 11 -23.00 -19.30 10.26
C PHE A 11 -24.42 -18.83 9.98
N PRO A 12 -24.73 -17.55 10.18
CA PRO A 12 -25.98 -16.97 9.72
C PRO A 12 -26.08 -17.05 8.18
N THR A 13 -27.29 -16.87 7.66
CA THR A 13 -27.48 -16.78 6.21
C THR A 13 -26.79 -15.52 5.67
N PRO A 14 -25.90 -15.61 4.67
CA PRO A 14 -25.26 -14.45 4.09
C PRO A 14 -26.30 -13.59 3.35
N SER A 15 -26.20 -12.28 3.49
CA SER A 15 -27.06 -11.31 2.80
C SER A 15 -26.45 -10.84 1.48
N THR A 16 -25.14 -11.02 1.31
CA THR A 16 -24.41 -10.58 0.13
C THR A 16 -23.47 -11.66 -0.39
N PRO A 17 -23.05 -11.59 -1.68
CA PRO A 17 -22.03 -12.47 -2.22
C PRO A 17 -20.71 -12.43 -1.45
N PHE A 18 -20.29 -11.24 -0.98
CA PHE A 18 -19.06 -11.09 -0.23
C PHE A 18 -19.12 -11.81 1.13
N GLU A 19 -20.23 -11.68 1.86
CA GLU A 19 -20.44 -12.43 3.11
C GLU A 19 -20.39 -13.95 2.86
N ALA A 20 -20.96 -14.42 1.75
CA ALA A 20 -20.91 -15.83 1.37
C ALA A 20 -19.48 -16.30 1.08
N GLU A 21 -18.68 -15.50 0.35
CA GLU A 21 -17.26 -15.79 0.08
C GLU A 21 -16.45 -15.90 1.37
N VAL A 22 -16.65 -14.99 2.32
CA VAL A 22 -15.96 -15.00 3.62
C VAL A 22 -16.32 -16.26 4.41
N MET A 23 -17.59 -16.63 4.46
CA MET A 23 -18.04 -17.84 5.15
C MET A 23 -17.49 -19.11 4.49
N GLU A 24 -17.44 -19.15 3.16
CA GLU A 24 -16.87 -20.28 2.44
C GLU A 24 -15.38 -20.43 2.74
N PHE A 25 -14.62 -19.33 2.75
CA PHE A 25 -13.23 -19.36 3.18
C PHE A 25 -13.08 -19.93 4.60
N CYS A 26 -13.92 -19.51 5.56
CA CYS A 26 -13.90 -20.04 6.91
C CYS A 26 -14.18 -21.55 6.96
N LYS A 27 -15.10 -22.05 6.12
CA LYS A 27 -15.40 -23.50 6.00
C LYS A 27 -14.21 -24.27 5.45
N LEU A 28 -13.61 -23.78 4.34
CA LEU A 28 -12.43 -24.40 3.73
C LEU A 28 -11.24 -24.43 4.71
N TRP A 29 -11.04 -23.35 5.45
CA TRP A 29 -10.01 -23.31 6.49
C TRP A 29 -10.26 -24.36 7.60
N LYS A 30 -11.49 -24.48 8.08
CA LYS A 30 -11.85 -25.48 9.11
C LYS A 30 -11.80 -26.92 8.57
N ALA A 31 -12.11 -27.12 7.30
CA ALA A 31 -12.00 -28.42 6.62
C ALA A 31 -10.54 -28.88 6.42
N GLY A 32 -9.57 -28.06 6.78
CA GLY A 32 -8.15 -28.44 6.72
C GLY A 32 -7.49 -28.24 5.36
N ILE A 33 -8.08 -27.45 4.47
CA ILE A 33 -7.41 -27.10 3.20
C ILE A 33 -6.04 -26.52 3.49
N GLU A 34 -5.02 -27.08 2.85
CA GLU A 34 -3.61 -26.74 3.10
C GLU A 34 -3.10 -25.60 2.22
N TRP A 35 -3.61 -25.48 0.99
CA TRP A 35 -3.10 -24.54 0.00
C TRP A 35 -4.15 -23.58 -0.49
N PHE A 36 -3.82 -22.31 -0.50
CA PHE A 36 -4.64 -21.23 -1.02
C PHE A 36 -3.90 -20.50 -2.14
N SER A 37 -4.62 -20.12 -3.20
CA SER A 37 -4.05 -19.43 -4.36
C SER A 37 -4.53 -17.99 -4.42
N PHE A 38 -3.59 -17.06 -4.57
CA PHE A 38 -3.85 -15.63 -4.69
C PHE A 38 -3.24 -15.09 -5.99
N HIS A 39 -3.87 -14.08 -6.57
CA HIS A 39 -3.34 -13.43 -7.76
C HIS A 39 -2.75 -12.08 -7.37
N THR A 40 -1.49 -11.85 -7.75
CA THR A 40 -0.87 -10.53 -7.61
C THR A 40 -1.23 -9.67 -8.81
N SER A 41 -1.39 -8.37 -8.57
CA SER A 41 -1.62 -7.38 -9.63
C SER A 41 -0.37 -7.04 -10.45
N GLY A 42 0.65 -7.89 -10.45
CA GLY A 42 1.96 -7.74 -11.09
C GLY A 42 2.27 -6.39 -11.71
N SER A 43 3.38 -5.75 -11.37
CA SER A 43 3.84 -4.50 -12.01
C SER A 43 4.09 -4.66 -13.52
N THR A 44 4.20 -5.90 -14.00
CA THR A 44 4.45 -6.26 -15.41
C THR A 44 3.17 -6.58 -16.22
N GLY A 45 1.99 -6.40 -15.63
CA GLY A 45 0.70 -6.46 -16.34
C GLY A 45 0.01 -7.82 -16.39
N GLN A 46 0.67 -8.94 -16.15
CA GLN A 46 0.01 -10.26 -16.04
C GLN A 46 -0.08 -10.71 -14.58
N PRO A 47 -1.30 -11.06 -14.08
CA PRO A 47 -1.46 -11.57 -12.73
C PRO A 47 -0.71 -12.89 -12.56
N LYS A 48 0.18 -12.97 -11.58
CA LYS A 48 0.86 -14.21 -11.21
C LYS A 48 0.10 -14.88 -10.07
N ALA A 49 -0.25 -16.16 -10.25
CA ALA A 49 -0.82 -16.96 -9.19
C ALA A 49 0.27 -17.38 -8.19
N ILE A 50 0.05 -17.04 -6.91
CA ILE A 50 0.94 -17.41 -5.80
C ILE A 50 0.18 -18.38 -4.91
N ARG A 51 0.77 -19.54 -4.64
CA ARG A 51 0.24 -20.55 -3.71
C ARG A 51 0.89 -20.35 -2.35
N ILE A 52 0.05 -20.26 -1.31
CA ILE A 52 0.47 -20.06 0.08
C ILE A 52 -0.06 -21.22 0.90
N HIS A 53 0.82 -21.83 1.70
CA HIS A 53 0.44 -22.87 2.63
C HIS A 53 -0.25 -22.28 3.86
N ARG A 54 -1.27 -22.97 4.39
CA ARG A 54 -2.03 -22.51 5.57
C ARG A 54 -1.14 -22.27 6.79
N ASP A 55 -0.06 -23.04 6.96
CA ASP A 55 0.84 -22.86 8.10
C ASP A 55 1.61 -21.55 8.03
N GLN A 56 1.98 -21.08 6.81
CA GLN A 56 2.56 -19.75 6.62
C GLN A 56 1.54 -18.65 7.01
N MET A 57 0.27 -18.82 6.60
CA MET A 57 -0.81 -17.87 6.96
C MET A 57 -1.06 -17.89 8.48
N ARG A 58 -1.09 -19.09 9.08
CA ARG A 58 -1.24 -19.24 10.53
C ARG A 58 -0.08 -18.60 11.28
N HIS A 59 1.15 -18.81 10.84
CA HIS A 59 2.34 -18.21 11.45
C HIS A 59 2.30 -16.68 11.39
N SER A 60 1.97 -16.11 10.22
CA SER A 60 1.78 -14.67 10.07
C SER A 60 0.70 -14.10 11.00
N ALA A 61 -0.41 -14.82 11.16
CA ALA A 61 -1.48 -14.41 12.05
C ALA A 61 -1.06 -14.45 13.52
N LEU A 62 -0.27 -15.45 13.92
CA LEU A 62 0.29 -15.56 15.28
C LEU A 62 1.23 -14.39 15.56
N LEU A 63 2.21 -14.13 14.69
CA LEU A 63 3.14 -13.00 14.85
C LEU A 63 2.41 -11.67 15.01
N THR A 64 1.39 -11.43 14.17
CA THR A 64 0.60 -10.18 14.27
C THR A 64 -0.15 -10.09 15.60
N GLY A 65 -0.78 -11.18 16.01
CA GLY A 65 -1.60 -11.16 17.24
C GLY A 65 -0.78 -11.08 18.52
N GLU A 66 0.37 -11.74 18.57
CA GLU A 66 1.33 -11.62 19.66
C GLU A 66 1.85 -10.19 19.77
N TRP A 67 2.26 -9.60 18.64
CA TRP A 67 2.75 -8.23 18.61
C TRP A 67 1.68 -7.22 19.08
N LEU A 68 0.43 -7.38 18.65
CA LEU A 68 -0.67 -6.47 19.00
C LEU A 68 -1.37 -6.81 20.31
N GLY A 69 -1.05 -7.94 20.95
CA GLY A 69 -1.72 -8.42 22.15
C GLY A 69 -3.20 -8.74 21.91
N LEU A 70 -3.52 -9.42 20.78
CA LEU A 70 -4.90 -9.82 20.48
C LEU A 70 -5.40 -10.89 21.46
N GLU A 71 -6.68 -10.82 21.78
CA GLU A 71 -7.34 -11.74 22.72
C GLU A 71 -8.63 -12.31 22.11
N ALA A 72 -9.00 -13.51 22.55
CA ALA A 72 -10.26 -14.12 22.12
C ALA A 72 -11.46 -13.20 22.45
N GLY A 73 -12.36 -13.05 21.48
CA GLY A 73 -13.50 -12.14 21.56
C GLY A 73 -13.24 -10.70 21.14
N ASP A 74 -11.99 -10.29 20.89
CA ASP A 74 -11.70 -9.03 20.22
C ASP A 74 -12.41 -8.95 18.86
N ARG A 75 -12.73 -7.74 18.38
CA ARG A 75 -13.39 -7.57 17.08
C ARG A 75 -12.43 -7.14 16.01
N ALA A 76 -12.39 -7.92 14.93
CA ALA A 76 -11.68 -7.57 13.72
C ALA A 76 -12.65 -7.07 12.64
N LEU A 77 -12.37 -5.91 12.04
CA LEU A 77 -13.16 -5.37 10.93
C LEU A 77 -12.56 -5.83 9.60
N LEU A 78 -13.39 -6.47 8.78
CA LEU A 78 -13.09 -6.82 7.40
C LEU A 78 -13.86 -5.91 6.44
N CYS A 79 -13.14 -5.04 5.75
CA CYS A 79 -13.62 -4.13 4.71
C CYS A 79 -12.73 -4.17 3.44
N LEU A 80 -11.93 -5.22 3.31
CA LEU A 80 -11.09 -5.49 2.15
C LEU A 80 -11.57 -6.75 1.42
N PRO A 81 -11.49 -6.80 0.08
CA PRO A 81 -11.84 -8.02 -0.66
C PRO A 81 -10.94 -9.20 -0.29
N ILE A 82 -11.53 -10.38 -0.01
CA ILE A 82 -10.76 -11.58 0.33
C ILE A 82 -10.11 -12.28 -0.88
N LYS A 83 -10.37 -11.82 -2.09
CA LYS A 83 -9.58 -12.23 -3.26
C LYS A 83 -8.12 -11.75 -3.19
N PHE A 84 -7.81 -10.79 -2.31
CA PHE A 84 -6.47 -10.30 -2.04
C PHE A 84 -6.00 -10.73 -0.66
N ILE A 85 -4.69 -10.94 -0.53
CA ILE A 85 -4.08 -11.44 0.69
C ILE A 85 -4.35 -10.54 1.92
N GLY A 86 -4.45 -9.21 1.73
CA GLY A 86 -4.75 -8.27 2.82
C GLY A 86 -6.09 -8.55 3.49
N GLY A 87 -7.15 -8.81 2.69
CA GLY A 87 -8.47 -9.14 3.22
C GLY A 87 -8.50 -10.54 3.87
N VAL A 88 -7.95 -11.54 3.17
CA VAL A 88 -7.86 -12.90 3.71
C VAL A 88 -7.16 -12.95 5.05
N MET A 89 -6.06 -12.21 5.22
CA MET A 89 -5.30 -12.25 6.47
C MET A 89 -6.04 -11.62 7.66
N VAL A 90 -7.05 -10.77 7.43
CA VAL A 90 -7.97 -10.35 8.51
C VAL A 90 -8.79 -11.54 8.99
N VAL A 91 -9.34 -12.34 8.05
CA VAL A 91 -10.12 -13.55 8.35
C VAL A 91 -9.27 -14.61 9.05
N VAL A 92 -8.02 -14.83 8.57
CA VAL A 92 -7.11 -15.81 9.17
C VAL A 92 -6.73 -15.40 10.60
N ARG A 93 -6.46 -14.11 10.85
CA ARG A 93 -6.23 -13.61 12.22
C ARG A 93 -7.44 -13.85 13.13
N ALA A 94 -8.66 -13.61 12.62
CA ALA A 94 -9.86 -13.88 13.36
C ALA A 94 -10.07 -15.38 13.66
N LEU A 95 -9.73 -16.26 12.71
CA LEU A 95 -9.76 -17.72 12.90
C LEU A 95 -8.71 -18.20 13.92
N VAL A 96 -7.49 -17.67 13.87
CA VAL A 96 -6.38 -18.11 14.73
C VAL A 96 -6.58 -17.63 16.15
N TRP A 97 -6.96 -16.37 16.34
CA TRP A 97 -7.09 -15.70 17.65
C TRP A 97 -8.49 -15.75 18.25
N ASP A 98 -9.45 -16.42 17.61
CA ASP A 98 -10.84 -16.50 18.04
C ASP A 98 -11.52 -15.12 18.18
N LEU A 99 -11.30 -14.26 17.17
CA LEU A 99 -11.88 -12.93 17.15
C LEU A 99 -13.30 -12.96 16.57
N GLN A 100 -14.13 -12.02 16.97
CA GLN A 100 -15.38 -11.72 16.27
C GLN A 100 -15.07 -10.98 14.97
N LEU A 101 -15.54 -11.46 13.85
CA LEU A 101 -15.32 -10.84 12.54
C LEU A 101 -16.52 -9.99 12.16
N VAL A 102 -16.31 -8.68 12.07
CA VAL A 102 -17.28 -7.71 11.56
C VAL A 102 -17.04 -7.56 10.07
N ILE A 103 -18.00 -7.98 9.25
CA ILE A 103 -17.91 -8.03 7.78
C ILE A 103 -18.75 -6.88 7.23
N ILE A 104 -18.14 -6.03 6.41
CA ILE A 104 -18.82 -4.99 5.63
C ILE A 104 -18.33 -5.07 4.18
N GLU A 105 -19.16 -4.62 3.24
CA GLU A 105 -18.79 -4.60 1.83
C GLU A 105 -17.51 -3.81 1.57
N PRO A 106 -16.58 -4.35 0.78
CA PRO A 106 -15.36 -3.65 0.42
C PRO A 106 -15.64 -2.35 -0.35
N SER A 107 -15.18 -1.24 0.19
CA SER A 107 -15.34 0.09 -0.40
C SER A 107 -14.18 0.99 0.03
N ASN A 108 -13.85 2.01 -0.77
CA ASN A 108 -12.93 3.08 -0.34
C ASN A 108 -13.56 4.00 0.72
N GLN A 109 -14.89 3.94 0.87
CA GLN A 109 -15.68 4.65 1.88
C GLN A 109 -16.45 3.60 2.70
N PRO A 110 -15.77 2.92 3.66
CA PRO A 110 -16.37 1.82 4.41
C PRO A 110 -17.49 2.33 5.31
N GLU A 111 -18.69 1.74 5.19
CA GLU A 111 -19.85 2.03 6.03
C GLU A 111 -19.72 1.28 7.36
N ILE A 112 -18.91 1.82 8.27
CA ILE A 112 -18.67 1.23 9.58
C ILE A 112 -19.81 1.64 10.51
N PRO A 113 -20.51 0.69 11.12
CA PRO A 113 -21.58 1.03 12.06
C PRO A 113 -21.02 1.77 13.29
N PRO A 114 -21.68 2.80 13.75
CA PRO A 114 -21.23 3.55 14.92
C PRO A 114 -21.28 2.66 16.19
N ASN A 115 -20.36 2.93 17.11
CA ASN A 115 -20.29 2.30 18.43
C ASN A 115 -20.01 0.79 18.45
N ILE A 116 -19.51 0.21 17.36
CA ILE A 116 -18.95 -1.14 17.38
C ILE A 116 -17.45 -1.03 17.69
N PRO A 117 -16.99 -1.43 18.89
CA PRO A 117 -15.56 -1.34 19.20
C PRO A 117 -14.75 -2.31 18.34
N ILE A 118 -13.88 -1.77 17.50
CA ILE A 118 -12.96 -2.51 16.63
C ILE A 118 -11.59 -2.53 17.29
N ARG A 119 -11.01 -3.72 17.45
CA ARG A 119 -9.68 -3.92 18.01
C ARG A 119 -8.61 -4.07 16.93
N LEU A 120 -8.98 -4.65 15.80
CA LEU A 120 -8.08 -4.89 14.67
C LEU A 120 -8.76 -4.57 13.35
N THR A 121 -8.03 -3.93 12.44
CA THR A 121 -8.40 -3.87 11.01
C THR A 121 -7.17 -3.77 10.13
N SER A 122 -7.33 -4.12 8.85
CA SER A 122 -6.37 -3.81 7.79
C SER A 122 -7.05 -2.92 6.76
N LEU A 123 -6.39 -1.83 6.39
CA LEU A 123 -6.91 -0.79 5.50
C LEU A 123 -5.93 -0.48 4.37
N VAL A 124 -6.46 0.02 3.28
CA VAL A 124 -5.68 0.75 2.27
C VAL A 124 -5.73 2.26 2.54
N PRO A 125 -4.75 3.06 2.05
CA PRO A 125 -4.69 4.49 2.34
C PRO A 125 -5.98 5.28 2.08
N PRO A 126 -6.75 5.06 0.98
CA PRO A 126 -8.03 5.76 0.78
C PRO A 126 -9.07 5.47 1.86
N GLN A 127 -9.13 4.22 2.37
CA GLN A 127 -10.03 3.87 3.48
C GLN A 127 -9.62 4.56 4.77
N LEU A 128 -8.32 4.58 5.08
CA LEU A 128 -7.82 5.31 6.25
C LEU A 128 -8.15 6.79 6.14
N GLN A 129 -7.90 7.42 5.00
CA GLN A 129 -8.23 8.83 4.78
C GLN A 129 -9.71 9.12 5.03
N TYR A 130 -10.59 8.29 4.46
CA TYR A 130 -12.03 8.44 4.66
C TYR A 130 -12.41 8.34 6.14
N ILE A 131 -11.89 7.34 6.87
CA ILE A 131 -12.18 7.17 8.30
C ILE A 131 -11.68 8.37 9.10
N LEU A 132 -10.47 8.87 8.83
CA LEU A 132 -9.86 9.99 9.55
C LEU A 132 -10.57 11.33 9.30
N GLN A 133 -11.32 11.46 8.22
CA GLN A 133 -12.11 12.66 7.88
C GLN A 133 -13.53 12.62 8.45
N HIS A 134 -13.95 11.52 9.13
CA HIS A 134 -15.31 11.33 9.63
C HIS A 134 -15.33 10.99 11.12
N ASP A 135 -15.50 11.96 11.98
CA ASP A 135 -15.47 11.82 13.44
C ASP A 135 -16.40 10.72 13.97
N SER A 136 -17.56 10.53 13.33
CA SER A 136 -18.51 9.48 13.71
C SER A 136 -17.94 8.07 13.57
N LEU A 137 -16.96 7.85 12.69
CA LEU A 137 -16.30 6.56 12.49
C LEU A 137 -15.18 6.33 13.50
N LEU A 138 -14.51 7.41 13.96
CA LEU A 138 -13.37 7.32 14.88
C LEU A 138 -13.75 6.68 16.20
N ALA A 139 -14.97 6.89 16.68
CA ALA A 139 -15.46 6.30 17.92
C ALA A 139 -15.38 4.76 17.94
N SER A 140 -15.53 4.10 16.78
CA SER A 140 -15.42 2.65 16.66
C SER A 140 -13.99 2.12 16.88
N PHE A 141 -12.98 2.97 16.75
CA PHE A 141 -11.57 2.60 16.89
C PHE A 141 -10.96 3.00 18.25
N GLN A 142 -11.75 3.62 19.13
CA GLN A 142 -11.31 3.90 20.49
C GLN A 142 -10.95 2.59 21.21
N GLY A 143 -9.68 2.47 21.64
CA GLY A 143 -9.15 1.24 22.21
C GLY A 143 -8.81 0.16 21.17
N ALA A 144 -8.65 0.50 19.87
CA ALA A 144 -8.05 -0.41 18.90
C ALA A 144 -6.65 -0.84 19.35
N LYS A 145 -6.31 -2.10 19.11
CA LYS A 145 -4.97 -2.67 19.34
C LYS A 145 -4.07 -2.46 18.13
N GLY A 146 -4.66 -2.32 16.94
CA GLY A 146 -3.92 -2.02 15.72
C GLY A 146 -4.77 -1.76 14.49
N ILE A 147 -4.52 -0.63 13.83
CA ILE A 147 -5.00 -0.33 12.49
C ILE A 147 -3.81 -0.49 11.54
N LEU A 148 -3.82 -1.55 10.76
CA LEU A 148 -2.74 -1.92 9.85
C LEU A 148 -3.00 -1.31 8.48
N VAL A 149 -2.11 -0.43 8.02
CA VAL A 149 -2.26 0.27 6.74
C VAL A 149 -1.20 -0.21 5.77
N GLY A 150 -1.62 -0.70 4.62
CA GLY A 150 -0.70 -1.26 3.63
C GLY A 150 -1.19 -1.14 2.20
N GLY A 151 -0.44 -1.74 1.30
CA GLY A 151 -0.77 -1.82 -0.12
C GLY A 151 -0.31 -0.62 -0.96
N ALA A 152 -0.05 0.54 -0.37
CA ALA A 152 0.55 1.71 -1.01
C ALA A 152 1.14 2.65 0.04
N ALA A 153 1.98 3.60 -0.39
CA ALA A 153 2.43 4.69 0.46
C ALA A 153 1.26 5.59 0.86
N ILE A 154 1.35 6.21 2.04
CA ILE A 154 0.39 7.24 2.48
C ILE A 154 0.91 8.63 2.12
N SER A 155 0.00 9.57 1.91
CA SER A 155 0.35 10.98 1.76
C SER A 155 0.68 11.61 3.12
N VAL A 156 1.46 12.70 3.09
CA VAL A 156 1.77 13.50 4.29
C VAL A 156 0.48 14.00 4.96
N GLU A 157 -0.56 14.30 4.17
CA GLU A 157 -1.87 14.72 4.70
C GLU A 157 -2.52 13.60 5.56
N ILE A 158 -2.57 12.38 5.03
CA ILE A 158 -3.10 11.21 5.76
C ILE A 158 -2.27 10.96 7.02
N GLU A 159 -0.94 11.06 6.91
CA GLU A 159 -0.04 10.87 8.05
C GLU A 159 -0.30 11.92 9.15
N ASN A 160 -0.45 13.18 8.79
CA ASN A 160 -0.78 14.27 9.72
C ASN A 160 -2.14 14.08 10.39
N LEU A 161 -3.15 13.56 9.69
CA LEU A 161 -4.45 13.23 10.28
C LEU A 161 -4.34 12.04 11.24
N ALA A 162 -3.57 11.02 10.86
CA ALA A 162 -3.36 9.82 11.67
C ALA A 162 -2.59 10.13 12.98
N MET A 163 -1.59 11.02 12.92
CA MET A 163 -0.84 11.45 14.11
C MET A 163 -1.68 12.16 15.18
N LYS A 164 -2.87 12.65 14.83
CA LYS A 164 -3.80 13.29 15.79
C LYS A 164 -4.66 12.29 16.55
N GLN A 165 -4.59 11.00 16.21
CA GLN A 165 -5.44 9.99 16.83
C GLN A 165 -4.78 9.38 18.07
N ASP A 166 -5.61 9.00 19.04
CA ASP A 166 -5.17 8.38 20.30
C ASP A 166 -5.06 6.85 20.20
N PHE A 167 -5.39 6.25 19.06
CA PHE A 167 -5.31 4.82 18.83
C PHE A 167 -4.19 4.46 17.85
N PRO A 168 -3.58 3.27 17.96
CA PRO A 168 -2.40 2.91 17.20
C PRO A 168 -2.70 2.64 15.72
N ILE A 169 -2.03 3.39 14.85
CA ILE A 169 -2.05 3.23 13.41
C ILE A 169 -0.64 2.86 12.96
N PHE A 170 -0.52 1.76 12.21
CA PHE A 170 0.76 1.25 11.75
C PHE A 170 0.81 1.20 10.22
N LEU A 171 1.80 1.83 9.63
CA LEU A 171 2.18 1.51 8.26
C LEU A 171 2.82 0.13 8.24
N THR A 172 2.44 -0.69 7.27
CA THR A 172 2.95 -2.04 7.14
C THR A 172 3.60 -2.24 5.77
N TYR A 173 4.67 -3.01 5.75
CA TYR A 173 5.33 -3.42 4.53
C TYR A 173 5.28 -4.95 4.40
N GLY A 174 4.89 -5.40 3.22
CA GLY A 174 4.81 -6.81 2.85
C GLY A 174 4.22 -6.99 1.46
N MET A 175 4.21 -8.22 1.01
CA MET A 175 3.73 -8.62 -0.31
C MET A 175 3.02 -9.98 -0.20
N THR A 176 2.42 -10.43 -1.29
CA THR A 176 1.77 -11.75 -1.31
C THR A 176 2.78 -12.87 -1.06
N GLU A 177 3.99 -12.72 -1.57
CA GLU A 177 5.11 -13.65 -1.42
C GLU A 177 5.58 -13.79 0.04
N THR A 178 5.37 -12.79 0.86
CA THR A 178 5.60 -12.82 2.31
C THR A 178 4.32 -13.07 3.11
N VAL A 179 3.25 -13.54 2.45
CA VAL A 179 1.92 -13.83 3.00
C VAL A 179 1.19 -12.56 3.46
N SER A 180 1.85 -11.72 4.23
CA SER A 180 1.33 -10.48 4.80
C SER A 180 2.48 -9.52 5.05
N HIS A 181 2.29 -8.58 5.98
CA HIS A 181 3.35 -7.68 6.38
C HIS A 181 4.45 -8.43 7.15
N ILE A 182 5.68 -8.01 6.88
CA ILE A 182 6.89 -8.48 7.55
C ILE A 182 7.53 -7.38 8.41
N ALA A 183 7.04 -6.17 8.27
CA ALA A 183 7.52 -5.02 9.02
C ALA A 183 6.41 -4.00 9.20
N TYR A 184 6.61 -3.14 10.18
CA TYR A 184 5.68 -2.07 10.52
C TYR A 184 6.42 -0.79 10.95
N ARG A 185 5.74 0.35 10.85
CA ARG A 185 6.13 1.63 11.43
C ARG A 185 4.90 2.26 12.10
N PRO A 186 4.95 2.58 13.40
CA PRO A 186 3.87 3.32 14.02
C PRO A 186 3.81 4.75 13.45
N ILE A 187 2.60 5.25 13.22
CA ILE A 187 2.40 6.65 12.85
C ILE A 187 2.27 7.45 14.15
N SER A 188 3.33 8.16 14.53
CA SER A 188 3.32 9.03 15.71
C SER A 188 4.33 10.15 15.54
N LEU A 189 4.17 11.23 16.34
CA LEU A 189 5.08 12.39 16.33
C LEU A 189 6.52 12.08 16.75
N LYS A 190 6.76 10.91 17.34
CA LYS A 190 8.05 10.52 17.94
C LYS A 190 8.80 9.45 17.15
N THR A 191 8.25 8.95 16.04
CA THR A 191 8.87 7.87 15.26
C THR A 191 9.64 8.41 14.08
N ASP A 192 10.74 7.73 13.76
CA ASP A 192 11.48 7.94 12.52
C ASP A 192 10.74 7.32 11.31
N ASP A 193 11.23 7.54 10.10
CA ASP A 193 10.64 7.04 8.84
C ASP A 193 10.96 5.55 8.57
N TYR A 194 11.53 4.83 9.54
CA TYR A 194 11.99 3.46 9.33
C TYR A 194 10.93 2.43 9.73
N LEU A 195 10.80 1.42 8.89
CA LEU A 195 10.02 0.22 9.16
C LEU A 195 10.84 -0.73 10.03
N HIS A 196 10.22 -1.33 11.02
CA HIS A 196 10.84 -2.30 11.91
C HIS A 196 10.35 -3.70 11.55
N PRO A 197 11.26 -4.66 11.28
CA PRO A 197 10.87 -6.01 10.96
C PRO A 197 10.18 -6.70 12.14
N LEU A 198 9.22 -7.58 11.83
CA LEU A 198 8.63 -8.48 12.81
C LEU A 198 9.68 -9.51 13.28
N PRO A 199 9.51 -10.10 14.48
CA PRO A 199 10.42 -11.13 14.98
C PRO A 199 10.63 -12.28 13.98
N GLY A 200 11.88 -12.71 13.81
CA GLY A 200 12.25 -13.80 12.90
C GLY A 200 12.31 -13.39 11.41
N VAL A 201 12.20 -12.11 11.09
CA VAL A 201 12.45 -11.60 9.74
C VAL A 201 13.91 -11.18 9.62
N GLU A 202 14.59 -11.69 8.62
CA GLU A 202 15.96 -11.34 8.26
C GLU A 202 15.94 -10.51 6.97
N LEU A 203 16.72 -9.44 6.96
CA LEU A 203 16.80 -8.50 5.86
C LEU A 203 18.24 -8.31 5.39
N LYS A 204 18.43 -8.16 4.10
CA LYS A 204 19.67 -7.71 3.48
C LYS A 204 19.40 -6.96 2.19
N LEU A 205 20.38 -6.25 1.67
CA LEU A 205 20.32 -5.69 0.31
C LEU A 205 21.09 -6.63 -0.64
N ASN A 206 20.61 -6.70 -1.89
CA ASN A 206 21.39 -7.31 -2.97
C ASN A 206 22.35 -6.28 -3.59
N GLU A 207 23.08 -6.66 -4.66
CA GLU A 207 24.07 -5.81 -5.33
C GLU A 207 23.48 -4.55 -5.98
N GLU A 208 22.15 -4.49 -6.13
CA GLU A 208 21.42 -3.38 -6.71
C GLU A 208 20.65 -2.55 -5.68
N ASP A 209 20.97 -2.70 -4.38
CA ASP A 209 20.31 -2.08 -3.24
C ASP A 209 18.82 -2.44 -3.10
N CYS A 210 18.38 -3.56 -3.69
CA CYS A 210 17.03 -4.06 -3.51
C CYS A 210 16.91 -4.90 -2.25
N LEU A 211 15.80 -4.73 -1.53
CA LEU A 211 15.52 -5.46 -0.30
C LEU A 211 15.34 -6.95 -0.57
N CYS A 212 16.06 -7.78 0.19
CA CYS A 212 15.89 -9.22 0.24
C CYS A 212 15.35 -9.62 1.60
N ILE A 213 14.39 -10.53 1.63
CA ILE A 213 13.62 -10.91 2.82
C ILE A 213 13.72 -12.43 3.00
N ARG A 214 13.99 -12.86 4.23
CA ARG A 214 13.92 -14.26 4.64
C ARG A 214 13.20 -14.39 5.98
N SER A 215 12.30 -15.34 6.08
CA SER A 215 11.57 -15.66 7.32
C SER A 215 10.87 -17.02 7.18
N ALA A 216 10.23 -17.49 8.23
CA ALA A 216 9.33 -18.64 8.17
C ALA A 216 8.17 -18.43 7.17
N LEU A 217 7.75 -17.18 6.94
CA LEU A 217 6.71 -16.83 5.96
C LEU A 217 7.15 -17.06 4.50
N THR A 218 8.46 -17.05 4.25
CA THR A 218 9.06 -17.33 2.95
C THR A 218 9.66 -18.75 2.87
N ASN A 219 9.22 -19.67 3.73
CA ASN A 219 9.81 -21.02 3.88
C ASN A 219 11.33 -20.98 4.14
N ASN A 220 11.82 -19.97 4.83
CA ASN A 220 13.24 -19.70 5.08
C ASN A 220 14.08 -19.53 3.80
N GLN A 221 13.44 -19.18 2.67
CA GLN A 221 14.12 -18.85 1.43
C GLN A 221 14.26 -17.33 1.31
N TRP A 222 15.37 -16.87 0.73
CA TRP A 222 15.53 -15.47 0.37
C TRP A 222 14.62 -15.12 -0.80
N ILE A 223 13.76 -14.12 -0.59
CA ILE A 223 12.98 -13.47 -1.65
C ILE A 223 13.64 -12.15 -1.97
N GLU A 224 14.05 -11.98 -3.21
CA GLU A 224 14.53 -10.70 -3.73
C GLU A 224 13.34 -9.88 -4.20
N THR A 225 13.26 -8.63 -3.74
CA THR A 225 12.23 -7.69 -4.19
C THR A 225 12.80 -6.75 -5.26
N ASN A 226 11.93 -5.98 -5.90
CA ASN A 226 12.33 -4.83 -6.73
C ASN A 226 12.26 -3.50 -5.94
N ASP A 227 12.14 -3.56 -4.62
CA ASP A 227 12.05 -2.39 -3.76
C ASP A 227 13.46 -1.98 -3.31
N LEU A 228 13.91 -0.82 -3.78
CA LEU A 228 15.15 -0.20 -3.33
C LEU A 228 15.00 0.22 -1.88
N ALA A 229 15.97 -0.10 -1.05
CA ALA A 229 15.89 0.17 0.38
C ALA A 229 17.21 0.68 0.96
N GLU A 230 17.09 1.31 2.11
CA GLU A 230 18.19 1.65 3.01
C GLU A 230 18.00 0.86 4.31
N LEU A 231 19.06 0.18 4.76
CA LEU A 231 19.06 -0.59 6.01
C LEU A 231 19.87 0.12 7.08
N LYS A 232 19.36 0.10 8.31
CA LYS A 232 20.11 0.47 9.52
C LYS A 232 20.74 -0.75 10.19
N ALA A 233 21.70 -0.51 11.07
CA ALA A 233 22.38 -1.56 11.82
C ALA A 233 21.43 -2.35 12.75
N ASP A 234 20.33 -1.74 13.21
CA ASP A 234 19.28 -2.34 14.04
C ASP A 234 18.20 -3.07 13.21
N GLN A 235 18.47 -3.31 11.92
CA GLN A 235 17.53 -3.91 10.94
C GLN A 235 16.33 -3.05 10.59
N GLY A 236 16.22 -1.82 11.11
CA GLY A 236 15.26 -0.85 10.60
C GLY A 236 15.55 -0.54 9.13
N PHE A 237 14.52 -0.40 8.30
CA PHE A 237 14.72 -0.11 6.89
C PHE A 237 13.72 0.91 6.35
N ARG A 238 14.09 1.56 5.27
CA ARG A 238 13.24 2.52 4.56
C ARG A 238 13.21 2.17 3.08
N ILE A 239 12.03 2.13 2.49
CA ILE A 239 11.85 1.96 1.05
C ILE A 239 12.12 3.30 0.37
N LEU A 240 13.05 3.31 -0.56
CA LEU A 240 13.42 4.49 -1.35
C LEU A 240 12.62 4.60 -2.64
N GLY A 241 12.16 3.47 -3.18
CA GLY A 241 11.40 3.38 -4.41
C GLY A 241 11.46 2.00 -5.02
N ARG A 242 11.09 1.88 -6.28
CA ARG A 242 11.17 0.62 -7.01
C ARG A 242 12.19 0.69 -8.14
N LYS A 243 12.99 -0.36 -8.27
CA LYS A 243 13.96 -0.54 -9.34
C LYS A 243 13.33 -0.40 -10.74
N ASP A 244 12.12 -0.96 -10.90
CA ASP A 244 11.36 -0.93 -12.17
C ASP A 244 11.05 0.49 -12.66
N PHE A 245 11.04 1.48 -11.76
CA PHE A 245 10.71 2.87 -12.07
C PHE A 245 11.91 3.81 -12.06
N ILE A 246 13.14 3.30 -11.86
CA ILE A 246 14.34 4.13 -11.94
C ILE A 246 14.42 4.78 -13.34
N ILE A 247 14.61 6.10 -13.36
CA ILE A 247 14.80 6.87 -14.58
C ILE A 247 16.31 7.06 -14.81
N ASN A 248 16.80 6.56 -15.93
CA ASN A 248 18.21 6.72 -16.32
C ASN A 248 18.35 7.96 -17.20
N SER A 249 18.68 9.11 -16.58
CA SER A 249 18.73 10.40 -17.25
C SER A 249 20.16 10.94 -17.31
N GLY A 250 20.77 10.94 -18.50
CA GLY A 250 22.12 11.47 -18.69
C GLY A 250 23.16 10.82 -17.77
N GLY A 251 23.11 9.51 -17.60
CA GLY A 251 24.00 8.73 -16.72
C GLY A 251 23.68 8.80 -15.22
N MET A 252 22.63 9.51 -14.83
CA MET A 252 22.16 9.55 -13.44
C MET A 252 20.93 8.66 -13.24
N LYS A 253 20.92 7.87 -12.17
CA LYS A 253 19.74 7.13 -11.72
C LYS A 253 18.88 8.06 -10.86
N ILE A 254 17.67 8.36 -11.29
CA ILE A 254 16.68 9.14 -10.56
C ILE A 254 15.63 8.17 -10.03
N ILE A 255 15.37 8.20 -8.72
CA ILE A 255 14.32 7.42 -8.06
C ILE A 255 13.08 8.33 -7.98
N PRO A 256 12.00 8.05 -8.74
CA PRO A 256 10.84 8.94 -8.83
C PRO A 256 10.23 9.30 -7.48
N SER A 257 10.03 8.32 -6.60
CA SER A 257 9.42 8.51 -5.27
C SER A 257 10.17 9.52 -4.38
N GLN A 258 11.48 9.64 -4.53
CA GLN A 258 12.25 10.66 -3.81
C GLN A 258 11.94 12.07 -4.32
N VAL A 259 11.78 12.23 -5.62
CA VAL A 259 11.38 13.50 -6.24
C VAL A 259 9.94 13.84 -5.90
N GLU A 260 9.05 12.85 -6.00
CA GLU A 260 7.62 12.96 -5.69
C GLU A 260 7.37 13.41 -4.26
N LYS A 261 8.15 12.92 -3.29
CA LYS A 261 8.06 13.36 -1.89
C LYS A 261 8.19 14.88 -1.75
N HIS A 262 9.13 15.50 -2.44
CA HIS A 262 9.34 16.95 -2.41
C HIS A 262 8.26 17.70 -3.20
N ILE A 263 7.78 17.14 -4.31
CA ILE A 263 6.67 17.71 -5.08
C ILE A 263 5.40 17.74 -4.24
N GLN A 264 5.09 16.65 -3.55
CA GLN A 264 3.92 16.59 -2.64
C GLN A 264 4.04 17.59 -1.49
N ALA A 265 5.22 17.76 -0.89
CA ALA A 265 5.45 18.78 0.15
C ALA A 265 5.18 20.19 -0.40
N PHE A 266 5.66 20.51 -1.60
CA PHE A 266 5.37 21.77 -2.27
C PHE A 266 3.88 21.96 -2.54
N PHE A 267 3.19 20.92 -3.00
CA PHE A 267 1.75 20.98 -3.27
C PHE A 267 0.96 21.29 -1.98
N ILE A 268 1.31 20.65 -0.87
CA ILE A 268 0.69 20.92 0.44
C ILE A 268 0.94 22.37 0.85
N GLU A 269 2.19 22.87 0.74
CA GLU A 269 2.53 24.26 1.07
C GLU A 269 1.73 25.28 0.26
N LYS A 270 1.47 24.97 -1.02
CA LYS A 270 0.72 25.86 -1.92
C LYS A 270 -0.79 25.61 -1.97
N GLY A 271 -1.31 24.67 -1.16
CA GLY A 271 -2.74 24.31 -1.17
C GLY A 271 -3.20 23.67 -2.49
N ILE A 272 -2.30 22.99 -3.20
CA ILE A 272 -2.60 22.33 -4.47
C ILE A 272 -3.09 20.90 -4.18
N SER A 273 -4.32 20.62 -4.56
CA SER A 273 -4.90 19.27 -4.50
C SER A 273 -4.93 18.66 -5.90
N ALA A 274 -3.86 17.97 -6.28
CA ALA A 274 -3.76 17.29 -7.57
C ALA A 274 -2.99 15.97 -7.43
N LEU A 275 -3.45 14.94 -8.14
CA LEU A 275 -2.67 13.71 -8.27
C LEU A 275 -1.48 13.98 -9.19
N SER A 276 -0.33 13.45 -8.81
CA SER A 276 0.88 13.60 -9.62
C SER A 276 1.81 12.41 -9.46
N PHE A 277 2.66 12.18 -10.46
CA PHE A 277 3.74 11.22 -10.41
C PHE A 277 4.88 11.65 -11.33
N VAL A 278 6.09 11.14 -11.08
CA VAL A 278 7.27 11.36 -11.92
C VAL A 278 7.57 10.09 -12.71
N ALA A 279 7.79 10.22 -14.02
CA ALA A 279 8.18 9.10 -14.86
C ALA A 279 9.24 9.51 -15.88
N GLY A 280 10.00 8.51 -16.36
CA GLY A 280 10.91 8.67 -17.46
C GLY A 280 10.17 8.55 -18.80
N ILE A 281 10.44 9.48 -19.72
CA ILE A 281 10.06 9.33 -21.12
C ILE A 281 11.31 9.33 -21.99
N PRO A 282 11.30 8.67 -23.18
CA PRO A 282 12.42 8.69 -24.10
C PRO A 282 12.88 10.13 -24.43
N ASP A 283 14.19 10.32 -24.53
CA ASP A 283 14.81 11.61 -24.85
C ASP A 283 16.13 11.36 -25.55
N ASP A 284 16.33 12.01 -26.73
CA ASP A 284 17.48 11.76 -27.57
C ASP A 284 18.83 12.18 -26.96
N PHE A 285 18.80 13.15 -26.04
CA PHE A 285 20.01 13.65 -25.39
C PHE A 285 20.31 12.94 -24.06
N TYR A 286 19.27 12.66 -23.27
CA TYR A 286 19.43 12.07 -21.93
C TYR A 286 19.20 10.56 -21.90
N GLY A 287 18.80 9.94 -23.02
CA GLY A 287 18.26 8.57 -23.07
C GLY A 287 16.84 8.51 -22.50
N GLN A 288 16.68 8.97 -21.26
CA GLN A 288 15.38 9.26 -20.63
C GLN A 288 15.43 10.63 -19.97
N LYS A 289 14.33 11.35 -20.00
CA LYS A 289 14.14 12.55 -19.17
C LYS A 289 13.05 12.33 -18.13
N ALA A 290 13.28 12.81 -16.92
CA ALA A 290 12.28 12.82 -15.86
C ALA A 290 11.21 13.88 -16.18
N VAL A 291 9.95 13.48 -16.10
CA VAL A 291 8.77 14.32 -16.36
C VAL A 291 7.82 14.21 -15.19
N LEU A 292 7.31 15.33 -14.75
CA LEU A 292 6.21 15.40 -13.79
C LEU A 292 4.89 15.36 -14.53
N PHE A 293 4.06 14.35 -14.24
CA PHE A 293 2.69 14.25 -14.71
C PHE A 293 1.76 14.73 -13.61
N ILE A 294 0.76 15.55 -13.96
CA ILE A 294 -0.25 16.09 -13.05
C ILE A 294 -1.63 15.79 -13.64
N GLU A 295 -2.52 15.19 -12.83
CA GLU A 295 -3.93 15.05 -13.21
C GLU A 295 -4.64 16.40 -13.02
N SER A 296 -4.90 17.08 -14.12
CA SER A 296 -5.64 18.34 -14.13
C SER A 296 -6.23 18.60 -15.50
N PRO A 297 -7.50 19.06 -15.59
CA PRO A 297 -8.08 19.51 -16.83
C PRO A 297 -7.52 20.85 -17.31
N ASN A 298 -6.87 21.60 -16.42
CA ASN A 298 -6.29 22.91 -16.72
C ASN A 298 -4.77 22.88 -16.56
N PHE A 299 -4.07 23.65 -17.39
CA PHE A 299 -2.62 23.79 -17.28
C PHE A 299 -2.26 24.57 -16.00
N PHE A 300 -1.43 23.99 -15.14
CA PHE A 300 -0.83 24.68 -14.01
C PHE A 300 0.53 25.24 -14.40
N ASN A 301 0.69 26.56 -14.33
CA ASN A 301 2.01 27.16 -14.47
C ASN A 301 2.78 27.06 -13.14
N LEU A 302 3.29 25.88 -12.84
CA LEU A 302 4.12 25.60 -11.65
C LEU A 302 5.63 25.77 -11.93
N GLY A 303 6.02 26.05 -13.18
CA GLY A 303 7.39 25.91 -13.70
C GLY A 303 8.48 26.44 -12.77
N ASP A 304 8.61 27.76 -12.68
CA ASP A 304 9.71 28.37 -11.90
C ASP A 304 9.58 28.20 -10.38
N PRO A 305 8.40 28.42 -9.74
CA PRO A 305 8.27 28.24 -8.30
C PRO A 305 8.58 26.80 -7.85
N LEU A 306 8.06 25.79 -8.53
CA LEU A 306 8.33 24.39 -8.21
C LEU A 306 9.82 24.06 -8.41
N LYS A 307 10.41 24.50 -9.52
CA LYS A 307 11.81 24.28 -9.80
C LYS A 307 12.72 24.89 -8.74
N GLN A 308 12.45 26.12 -8.31
CA GLN A 308 13.21 26.79 -7.24
C GLN A 308 13.09 26.04 -5.92
N TYR A 309 11.89 25.58 -5.58
CA TYR A 309 11.67 24.77 -4.38
C TYR A 309 12.46 23.44 -4.45
N LEU A 310 12.38 22.72 -5.57
CA LEU A 310 13.08 21.46 -5.73
C LEU A 310 14.60 21.60 -5.70
N LEU A 311 15.17 22.72 -6.18
CA LEU A 311 16.60 23.01 -6.13
C LEU A 311 17.16 23.18 -4.70
N GLN A 312 16.30 23.43 -3.70
CA GLN A 312 16.70 23.49 -2.30
C GLN A 312 16.89 22.10 -1.68
N HIS A 313 16.29 21.06 -2.30
CA HIS A 313 16.24 19.71 -1.75
C HIS A 313 16.90 18.64 -2.63
N LEU A 314 17.02 18.91 -3.92
CA LEU A 314 17.48 17.96 -4.95
C LEU A 314 18.57 18.57 -5.81
N SER A 315 19.42 17.72 -6.39
CA SER A 315 20.34 18.18 -7.42
C SER A 315 19.59 18.59 -8.70
N SER A 316 20.14 19.52 -9.45
CA SER A 316 19.53 20.02 -10.71
C SER A 316 19.26 18.93 -11.75
N LYS A 317 19.98 17.81 -11.66
CA LYS A 317 19.81 16.65 -12.54
C LYS A 317 18.59 15.79 -12.18
N GLN A 318 18.16 15.80 -10.91
CA GLN A 318 17.00 15.04 -10.43
C GLN A 318 15.66 15.76 -10.68
N ILE A 319 15.71 17.06 -10.98
CA ILE A 319 14.51 17.85 -11.20
C ILE A 319 13.86 17.46 -12.54
N PRO A 320 12.53 17.24 -12.55
CA PRO A 320 11.78 16.99 -13.78
C PRO A 320 12.05 18.08 -14.83
N LYS A 321 12.32 17.66 -16.07
CA LYS A 321 12.66 18.56 -17.18
C LYS A 321 11.42 19.22 -17.78
N SER A 322 10.25 18.63 -17.59
CA SER A 322 8.97 19.16 -18.06
C SER A 322 7.85 18.75 -17.14
N ILE A 323 6.73 19.48 -17.21
CA ILE A 323 5.47 19.21 -16.53
C ILE A 323 4.42 18.95 -17.60
N ILE A 324 3.70 17.85 -17.46
CA ILE A 324 2.61 17.46 -18.37
C ILE A 324 1.34 17.34 -17.57
N CYS A 325 0.33 18.11 -17.96
CA CYS A 325 -1.01 18.02 -17.38
C CYS A 325 -1.86 17.09 -18.23
N LEU A 326 -2.48 16.10 -17.60
CA LEU A 326 -3.41 15.18 -18.24
C LEU A 326 -4.79 15.32 -17.59
N PRO A 327 -5.88 15.25 -18.37
CA PRO A 327 -7.22 15.42 -17.82
C PRO A 327 -7.59 14.30 -16.84
N LYS A 328 -7.04 13.09 -17.02
CA LYS A 328 -7.27 11.94 -16.16
C LYS A 328 -6.14 10.93 -16.24
N PHE A 329 -5.79 10.33 -15.09
CA PHE A 329 -4.87 9.21 -15.00
C PHE A 329 -5.59 7.86 -15.15
N ILE A 330 -4.82 6.81 -15.45
CA ILE A 330 -5.32 5.44 -15.54
C ILE A 330 -5.08 4.75 -14.21
N PHE A 331 -6.11 4.05 -13.76
CA PHE A 331 -6.05 3.22 -12.56
C PHE A 331 -6.28 1.75 -12.93
N ASN A 332 -5.58 0.85 -12.25
CA ASN A 332 -5.79 -0.57 -12.41
C ASN A 332 -7.08 -1.05 -11.69
N SER A 333 -7.43 -2.33 -11.84
CA SER A 333 -8.61 -2.94 -11.21
C SER A 333 -8.62 -2.88 -9.67
N ASN A 334 -7.48 -2.57 -9.06
CA ASN A 334 -7.30 -2.44 -7.61
C ASN A 334 -7.35 -0.96 -7.14
N GLY A 335 -7.69 -0.04 -8.04
CA GLY A 335 -7.73 1.39 -7.75
C GLY A 335 -6.35 2.05 -7.57
N LYS A 336 -5.25 1.37 -7.93
CA LYS A 336 -3.91 1.93 -7.91
C LYS A 336 -3.59 2.62 -9.23
N LEU A 337 -2.89 3.76 -9.17
CA LEU A 337 -2.39 4.45 -10.35
C LEU A 337 -1.52 3.52 -11.21
N ASP A 338 -1.86 3.42 -12.50
CA ASP A 338 -1.07 2.72 -13.52
C ASP A 338 -0.26 3.76 -14.31
N SER A 339 0.87 4.19 -13.73
CA SER A 339 1.73 5.21 -14.32
C SER A 339 2.29 4.78 -15.67
N LEU A 340 2.61 3.50 -15.85
CA LEU A 340 3.13 2.97 -17.13
C LEU A 340 2.09 3.10 -18.24
N LYS A 341 0.83 2.71 -18.00
CA LYS A 341 -0.22 2.88 -19.02
C LYS A 341 -0.55 4.34 -19.25
N THR A 342 -0.54 5.17 -18.21
CA THR A 342 -0.76 6.61 -18.33
C THR A 342 0.29 7.23 -19.25
N VAL A 343 1.59 6.93 -19.03
CA VAL A 343 2.69 7.40 -19.89
C VAL A 343 2.57 6.85 -21.31
N ALA A 344 2.27 5.56 -21.47
CA ALA A 344 2.14 4.95 -22.80
C ALA A 344 1.05 5.63 -23.64
N LEU A 345 -0.12 5.94 -23.07
CA LEU A 345 -1.18 6.66 -23.76
C LEU A 345 -0.77 8.08 -24.12
N TYR A 346 -0.08 8.78 -23.21
CA TYR A 346 0.44 10.12 -23.51
C TYR A 346 1.38 10.09 -24.72
N LEU A 347 2.34 9.16 -24.77
CA LEU A 347 3.28 9.05 -25.89
C LEU A 347 2.59 8.71 -27.21
N GLN A 348 1.55 7.86 -27.19
CA GLN A 348 0.76 7.55 -28.39
C GLN A 348 -0.05 8.74 -28.91
N SER A 349 -0.56 9.61 -28.04
CA SER A 349 -1.28 10.82 -28.45
C SER A 349 -0.32 11.87 -29.02
N SER A 350 0.82 12.09 -28.38
CA SER A 350 1.83 13.06 -28.81
C SER A 350 2.45 12.71 -30.18
N SER A 351 2.63 11.40 -30.48
CA SER A 351 3.14 10.96 -31.78
C SER A 351 2.12 11.14 -32.92
N LYS A 352 0.81 11.12 -32.64
CA LYS A 352 -0.23 11.38 -33.64
C LYS A 352 -0.36 12.87 -33.99
N GLU A 353 -0.15 13.75 -33.01
CA GLU A 353 -0.19 15.19 -33.23
C GLU A 353 1.02 15.68 -34.07
N SER A 354 2.20 15.06 -33.90
CA SER A 354 3.37 15.39 -34.70
C SER A 354 3.26 14.96 -36.19
N HIS A 355 2.45 13.93 -36.51
CA HIS A 355 2.22 13.47 -37.89
C HIS A 355 1.00 14.13 -38.56
N ALA A 356 0.23 14.92 -37.83
CA ALA A 356 -0.91 15.67 -38.38
C ALA A 356 -0.52 17.08 -38.84
N HIS A 357 0.72 17.49 -38.60
CA HIS A 357 1.27 18.80 -38.98
C HIS A 357 2.39 18.72 -40.05
N ASP A 358 2.72 17.54 -40.55
CA ASP A 358 3.51 17.29 -41.74
C ASP A 358 2.57 16.94 -42.93
#